data_0166f5f6b60530218d2b7136f2310193
#
_entry.id   0166f5f6b60530218d2b7136f2310193
#
_cell.length_a   1.000
_cell.length_b   1.000
_cell.length_c   1.000
_cell.angle_alpha   90.00
_cell.angle_beta   90.00
_cell.angle_gamma   90.00
#
_symmetry.space_group_name_H-M   'P 1'
#
loop_
_entity.id
_entity.type
_entity.pdbx_description
1 polymer ?
#
loop_
_entity_poly.entity_id
_entity_poly.type
_entity_poly.pdbx_seq_one_letter_code
_entity_poly.pdbx_strand_id
1 'polypeptide(L)'
;MIRQIFIAPLKEGVSEEKVQQRIKAQLALKEHVPGIESITVGKSLGLYGMDNAVVMMIDLKDMDAWNALLANEYHTQLGNEAGEYFNVNGFIAVQVEV
;
A
#
# COMPACT_ATOMS: atom_id res chain seq x y z
N MET A 1 -2.49 16.94 -7.32
CA MET A 1 -2.47 15.48 -7.13
C MET A 1 -2.64 15.14 -5.67
N ILE A 2 -3.15 13.95 -5.40
CA ILE A 2 -3.28 13.44 -4.04
C ILE A 2 -2.24 12.35 -3.84
N ARG A 3 -1.42 12.50 -2.81
CA ARG A 3 -0.46 11.46 -2.41
C ARG A 3 -1.01 10.70 -1.22
N GLN A 4 -1.23 9.41 -1.39
CA GLN A 4 -1.55 8.48 -0.32
C GLN A 4 -0.25 7.91 0.23
N ILE A 5 -0.07 8.02 1.53
CA ILE A 5 1.07 7.41 2.23
C ILE A 5 0.49 6.35 3.15
N PHE A 6 0.90 5.11 2.95
CA PHE A 6 0.36 3.98 3.68
C PHE A 6 1.49 3.17 4.29
N ILE A 7 1.41 2.92 5.59
CA ILE A 7 2.41 2.15 6.33
C ILE A 7 1.70 0.98 7.00
N ALA A 8 2.15 -0.23 6.67
CA ALA A 8 1.54 -1.47 7.16
C ALA A 8 2.57 -2.31 7.94
N PRO A 9 2.45 -2.37 9.27
CA PRO A 9 3.33 -3.23 10.07
C PRO A 9 3.13 -4.69 9.70
N LEU A 10 4.23 -5.41 9.50
CA LEU A 10 4.18 -6.83 9.17
C LEU A 10 3.89 -7.66 10.42
N LYS A 11 3.15 -8.74 10.21
CA LYS A 11 2.98 -9.76 11.26
C LYS A 11 4.30 -10.45 11.53
N GLU A 12 4.46 -10.90 12.76
CA GLU A 12 5.59 -11.74 13.12
C GLU A 12 5.54 -13.05 12.34
N GLY A 13 6.68 -13.51 11.86
CA GLY A 13 6.79 -14.79 11.18
C GLY A 13 6.44 -14.80 9.70
N VAL A 14 6.11 -13.67 9.10
CA VAL A 14 5.89 -13.60 7.65
C VAL A 14 7.23 -13.71 6.95
N SER A 15 7.36 -14.68 6.04
CA SER A 15 8.62 -14.92 5.32
C SER A 15 8.94 -13.77 4.37
N GLU A 16 10.22 -13.59 4.09
CA GLU A 16 10.66 -12.59 3.11
C GLU A 16 10.04 -12.83 1.73
N GLU A 17 9.91 -14.09 1.36
CA GLU A 17 9.26 -14.45 0.08
C GLU A 17 7.81 -13.95 0.03
N LYS A 18 7.05 -14.13 1.10
CA LYS A 18 5.67 -13.62 1.19
C LYS A 18 5.63 -12.10 1.14
N VAL A 19 6.55 -11.46 1.82
CA VAL A 19 6.65 -9.99 1.79
C VAL A 19 6.86 -9.49 0.36
N GLN A 20 7.79 -10.12 -0.37
CA GLN A 20 8.05 -9.72 -1.75
C GLN A 20 6.87 -10.00 -2.68
N GLN A 21 6.14 -11.08 -2.47
CA GLN A 21 4.91 -11.35 -3.21
C GLN A 21 3.87 -10.25 -2.97
N ARG A 22 3.72 -9.83 -1.72
CA ARG A 22 2.76 -8.77 -1.38
C ARG A 22 3.16 -7.43 -1.98
N ILE A 23 4.45 -7.09 -1.95
CA ILE A 23 4.95 -5.86 -2.57
C ILE A 23 4.62 -5.84 -4.07
N LYS A 24 4.84 -6.94 -4.77
CA LYS A 24 4.50 -7.06 -6.19
C LYS A 24 3.01 -6.88 -6.43
N ALA A 25 2.18 -7.49 -5.59
CA ALA A 25 0.74 -7.38 -5.70
C ALA A 25 0.27 -5.94 -5.51
N GLN A 26 0.87 -5.19 -4.59
CA GLN A 26 0.53 -3.79 -4.37
C GLN A 26 1.03 -2.91 -5.52
N LEU A 27 2.22 -3.17 -6.07
CA LEU A 27 2.72 -2.44 -7.23
C LEU A 27 1.79 -2.58 -8.44
N ALA A 28 1.15 -3.72 -8.58
CA ALA A 28 0.22 -3.97 -9.68
C ALA A 28 -1.06 -3.11 -9.63
N LEU A 29 -1.32 -2.42 -8.52
CA LEU A 29 -2.43 -1.48 -8.43
C LEU A 29 -2.39 -0.45 -9.57
N LYS A 30 -1.20 -0.03 -9.98
CA LYS A 30 -1.06 0.96 -11.04
C LYS A 30 -1.71 0.49 -12.35
N GLU A 31 -1.66 -0.81 -12.62
CA GLU A 31 -2.23 -1.40 -13.82
C GLU A 31 -3.75 -1.60 -13.71
N HIS A 32 -4.26 -1.67 -12.49
CA HIS A 32 -5.68 -1.94 -12.24
C HIS A 32 -6.51 -0.69 -11.98
N VAL A 33 -5.89 0.40 -11.59
CA VAL A 33 -6.61 1.63 -11.20
C VAL A 33 -6.20 2.78 -12.10
N PRO A 34 -7.09 3.22 -12.99
CA PRO A 34 -6.85 4.43 -13.79
C PRO A 34 -6.67 5.65 -12.88
N GLY A 35 -5.76 6.53 -13.23
CA GLY A 35 -5.52 7.76 -12.48
C GLY A 35 -4.40 7.65 -11.45
N ILE A 36 -3.80 6.48 -11.28
CA ILE A 36 -2.55 6.36 -10.52
C ILE A 36 -1.41 6.85 -11.42
N GLU A 37 -0.80 7.97 -11.04
CA GLU A 37 0.31 8.54 -11.79
C GLU A 37 1.64 7.86 -11.45
N SER A 38 1.82 7.53 -10.17
CA SER A 38 3.01 6.80 -9.72
C SER A 38 2.70 5.98 -8.49
N ILE A 39 3.48 4.94 -8.29
CA ILE A 39 3.37 4.09 -7.11
C ILE A 39 4.75 3.63 -6.69
N THR A 40 5.01 3.66 -5.39
CA THR A 40 6.22 3.13 -4.78
C THR A 40 5.80 2.20 -3.65
N VAL A 41 6.33 1.00 -3.63
CA VAL A 41 6.07 0.05 -2.55
C VAL A 41 7.39 -0.59 -2.17
N GLY A 42 7.67 -0.64 -0.88
CA GLY A 42 8.89 -1.27 -0.39
C GLY A 42 8.84 -1.52 1.10
N LYS A 43 9.77 -2.33 1.56
CA LYS A 43 9.93 -2.57 2.99
C LYS A 43 10.70 -1.40 3.60
N SER A 44 10.25 -0.96 4.78
CA SER A 44 10.96 0.09 5.52
C SER A 44 12.41 -0.32 5.78
N LEU A 45 13.34 0.61 5.60
CA LEU A 45 14.75 0.37 5.90
C LEU A 45 15.05 0.37 7.40
N GLY A 46 14.12 0.88 8.21
CA GLY A 46 14.28 0.90 9.66
C GLY A 46 15.38 1.82 10.17
N LEU A 47 15.73 2.85 9.40
CA LEU A 47 16.82 3.75 9.78
C LEU A 47 16.48 4.61 10.99
N TYR A 48 15.20 4.81 11.27
CA TYR A 48 14.74 5.60 12.41
C TYR A 48 13.42 5.00 12.95
N GLY A 49 13.46 3.72 13.32
CA GLY A 49 12.26 3.00 13.76
C GLY A 49 11.47 2.40 12.59
N MET A 50 10.32 1.81 12.88
CA MET A 50 9.41 1.21 11.90
C MET A 50 10.12 0.23 10.96
N ASP A 51 10.96 -0.63 11.52
CA ASP A 51 11.82 -1.53 10.74
C ASP A 51 11.09 -2.76 10.19
N ASN A 52 9.88 -3.04 10.63
CA ASN A 52 9.12 -4.21 10.19
C ASN A 52 7.79 -3.78 9.58
N ALA A 53 7.85 -3.04 8.48
CA ALA A 53 6.68 -2.51 7.81
C ALA A 53 6.88 -2.44 6.31
N VAL A 54 5.77 -2.51 5.57
CA VAL A 54 5.73 -2.21 4.14
C VAL A 54 5.15 -0.82 3.99
N VAL A 55 5.80 0.00 3.17
CA VAL A 55 5.38 1.37 2.88
C VAL A 55 4.90 1.43 1.43
N MET A 56 3.76 2.06 1.22
CA MET A 56 3.23 2.29 -0.12
C MET A 56 2.90 3.77 -0.28
N MET A 57 3.38 4.36 -1.37
CA MET A 57 3.04 5.73 -1.73
C MET A 57 2.40 5.72 -3.11
N ILE A 58 1.22 6.29 -3.22
CA ILE A 58 0.50 6.36 -4.49
C ILE A 58 0.19 7.82 -4.78
N ASP A 59 0.56 8.29 -5.95
CA ASP A 59 0.14 9.60 -6.44
C ASP A 59 -1.06 9.42 -7.36
N LEU A 60 -2.17 10.01 -6.96
CA LEU A 60 -3.44 9.96 -7.68
C LEU A 60 -3.71 11.31 -8.34
N LYS A 61 -4.21 11.27 -9.55
CA LYS A 61 -4.43 12.46 -10.36
C LYS A 61 -5.35 13.47 -9.69
N ASP A 62 -6.46 13.01 -9.12
CA ASP A 62 -7.50 13.86 -8.55
C ASP A 62 -8.43 13.02 -7.64
N MET A 63 -9.50 13.67 -7.17
CA MET A 63 -10.50 13.00 -6.31
C MET A 63 -11.24 11.88 -7.04
N ASP A 64 -11.45 12.00 -8.34
CA ASP A 64 -12.09 10.91 -9.10
C ASP A 64 -11.21 9.65 -9.09
N ALA A 65 -9.89 9.83 -9.21
CA ALA A 65 -8.94 8.72 -9.11
C ALA A 65 -8.92 8.11 -7.71
N TRP A 66 -9.02 8.93 -6.67
CA TRP A 66 -9.14 8.46 -5.30
C TRP A 66 -10.39 7.59 -5.11
N ASN A 67 -11.53 8.07 -5.60
CA ASN A 67 -12.78 7.32 -5.50
C ASN A 67 -12.71 6.03 -6.31
N ALA A 68 -12.07 6.05 -7.46
CA ALA A 68 -11.87 4.85 -8.29
C ALA A 68 -11.00 3.82 -7.58
N LEU A 69 -9.95 4.27 -6.88
CA LEU A 69 -9.11 3.38 -6.07
C LEU A 69 -9.94 2.66 -5.01
N LEU A 70 -10.73 3.41 -4.25
CA LEU A 70 -11.54 2.84 -3.15
C LEU A 70 -12.61 1.86 -3.66
N ALA A 71 -13.13 2.08 -4.86
CA ALA A 71 -14.16 1.23 -5.46
C ALA A 71 -13.61 0.06 -6.28
N ASN A 72 -12.31 0.03 -6.52
CA ASN A 72 -11.69 -0.95 -7.39
C ASN A 72 -11.66 -2.34 -6.75
N GLU A 73 -12.06 -3.35 -7.51
CA GLU A 73 -12.12 -4.74 -7.02
C GLU A 73 -10.75 -5.28 -6.61
N TYR A 74 -9.72 -4.98 -7.38
CA TYR A 74 -8.37 -5.44 -7.07
C TYR A 74 -7.89 -4.86 -5.73
N HIS A 75 -8.14 -3.56 -5.52
CA HIS A 75 -7.82 -2.89 -4.25
C HIS A 75 -8.59 -3.53 -3.09
N THR A 76 -9.88 -3.82 -3.28
CA THR A 76 -10.71 -4.47 -2.28
C THR A 76 -10.16 -5.85 -1.94
N GLN A 77 -9.74 -6.61 -2.94
CA GLN A 77 -9.17 -7.94 -2.74
C GLN A 77 -7.87 -7.87 -1.94
N LEU A 78 -7.00 -6.90 -2.24
CA LEU A 78 -5.79 -6.69 -1.46
C LEU A 78 -6.12 -6.39 0.00
N GLY A 79 -7.15 -5.59 0.25
CA GLY A 79 -7.62 -5.30 1.60
C GLY A 79 -8.12 -6.54 2.32
N ASN A 80 -8.86 -7.39 1.64
CA ASN A 80 -9.38 -8.64 2.22
C ASN A 80 -8.26 -9.61 2.58
N GLU A 81 -7.16 -9.58 1.86
CA GLU A 81 -6.02 -10.47 2.09
C GLU A 81 -4.97 -9.86 3.04
N ALA A 82 -5.13 -8.60 3.40
CA ALA A 82 -4.12 -7.86 4.17
C ALA A 82 -3.77 -8.53 5.50
N GLY A 83 -4.74 -9.13 6.16
CA GLY A 83 -4.52 -9.80 7.45
C GLY A 83 -3.59 -10.99 7.41
N GLU A 84 -3.31 -11.53 6.21
CA GLU A 84 -2.34 -12.62 6.06
C GLU A 84 -0.90 -12.13 6.19
N TYR A 85 -0.67 -10.84 5.98
CA TYR A 85 0.67 -10.23 5.96
C TYR A 85 0.89 -9.25 7.08
N PHE A 86 -0.15 -8.50 7.47
CA PHE A 86 -0.03 -7.32 8.30
C PHE A 86 -0.84 -7.36 9.58
N ASN A 87 -0.40 -6.60 10.55
CA ASN A 87 -1.19 -6.24 11.71
C ASN A 87 -2.11 -5.09 11.31
N VAL A 88 -3.33 -5.41 10.89
CA VAL A 88 -4.27 -4.43 10.33
C VAL A 88 -4.62 -3.30 11.29
N ASN A 89 -4.56 -3.57 12.60
CA ASN A 89 -4.83 -2.54 13.61
C ASN A 89 -3.72 -1.48 13.70
N GLY A 90 -2.56 -1.76 13.10
CA GLY A 90 -1.43 -0.85 13.09
C GLY A 90 -1.30 -0.03 11.80
N PHE A 91 -2.26 -0.12 10.87
CA PHE A 91 -2.21 0.63 9.62
C PHE A 91 -2.18 2.13 9.86
N ILE A 92 -1.30 2.81 9.15
CA ILE A 92 -1.24 4.26 9.12
C ILE A 92 -1.49 4.68 7.67
N ALA A 93 -2.49 5.52 7.47
CA ALA A 93 -2.81 6.03 6.14
C ALA A 93 -3.09 7.52 6.24
N VAL A 94 -2.33 8.29 5.49
CA VAL A 94 -2.51 9.74 5.42
C VAL A 94 -2.45 10.18 3.96
N GLN A 95 -3.10 11.29 3.66
CA GLN A 95 -3.14 11.84 2.32
C GLN A 95 -2.69 13.29 2.37
N VAL A 96 -1.90 13.68 1.39
CA VAL A 96 -1.46 15.08 1.24
C VAL A 96 -1.66 15.51 -0.21
N GLU A 97 -1.85 16.80 -0.40
CA GLU A 97 -1.89 17.37 -1.74
C GLU A 97 -0.47 17.70 -2.19
N VAL A 98 -0.14 17.30 -3.40
CA VAL A 98 1.18 17.55 -3.99
C VAL A 98 1.07 18.17 -5.38
#